data_5c60c4d70fc3d98367a9109c54db5250
#
_entry.id   5c60c4d70fc3d98367a9109c54db5250
#
_cell.length_a   1.000
_cell.length_b   1.000
_cell.length_c   1.000
_cell.angle_alpha   90.00
_cell.angle_beta   90.00
_cell.angle_gamma   90.00
#
_symmetry.space_group_name_H-M   'P 1'
#
loop_
_entity.id
_entity.type
_entity.pdbx_description
1 polymer ?
#
loop_
_entity_poly.entity_id
_entity_poly.type
_entity_poly.pdbx_seq_one_letter_code
_entity_poly.pdbx_strand_id
1 'polypeptide(L)'
;RSTLFPYTTLFRSASPKISYYYNLASIMSGSLLMKDLKTISNLGSAAVGQATMRAKGYTQDQIMAFLQPIAIDLHQIGNPWTNYNAYLSTVFVPGVMMLFIFLITAYSLGMELKFGAGKKWLAMADNRMVIALIGKFGMQTVIWLALIFAYEVYMFRILGFPNQGGVGMLVLLALLEVFAAQGFGIFAFGLMPSLRMSMSICSLWAVLSFSMAGSAFPVMGMDGALQSLSWLFPLRHYYKLFSVCVFNGFPLLEVWFHFVALVAFMLMPWFVIGKIKNAMLTYVYIP
;
A
#
# COMPACT_ATOMS: atom_id res chain seq x y z
N ARG A 1 -14.69 31.08 -36.17
CA ARG A 1 -13.87 30.12 -36.97
C ARG A 1 -13.31 29.09 -36.03
N SER A 2 -13.90 27.93 -36.03
CA SER A 2 -13.29 26.74 -35.41
C SER A 2 -12.01 26.43 -36.20
N THR A 3 -10.87 26.56 -35.56
CA THR A 3 -9.60 26.05 -36.10
C THR A 3 -9.66 24.53 -36.00
N LEU A 4 -10.19 23.90 -37.03
CA LEU A 4 -10.01 22.51 -37.32
C LEU A 4 -8.50 22.26 -37.45
N PHE A 5 -7.96 21.41 -36.63
CA PHE A 5 -6.59 20.93 -36.78
C PHE A 5 -6.37 20.48 -38.23
N PRO A 6 -5.26 20.89 -38.88
CA PRO A 6 -4.99 20.48 -40.24
C PRO A 6 -4.81 18.98 -40.32
N TYR A 7 -5.81 18.30 -40.87
CA TYR A 7 -5.83 16.85 -41.09
C TYR A 7 -4.65 16.32 -41.93
N THR A 8 -3.88 17.19 -42.52
CA THR A 8 -2.83 16.84 -43.50
C THR A 8 -1.51 16.40 -42.88
N THR A 9 -1.27 16.64 -41.61
CA THR A 9 0.01 16.26 -40.95
C THR A 9 -0.05 14.96 -40.13
N LEU A 10 -1.25 14.51 -39.77
CA LEU A 10 -1.43 13.32 -38.93
C LEU A 10 -1.38 11.97 -39.68
N PHE A 11 -1.46 11.97 -41.01
CA PHE A 11 -1.63 10.76 -41.82
C PHE A 11 -0.59 10.57 -42.93
N ARG A 12 0.63 11.06 -42.76
CA ARG A 12 1.73 10.70 -43.66
C ARG A 12 2.28 9.31 -43.29
N SER A 13 1.81 8.31 -44.02
CA SER A 13 2.40 6.98 -44.18
C SER A 13 2.48 6.00 -43.01
N ALA A 14 2.11 6.33 -41.79
CA ALA A 14 2.03 5.38 -40.66
C ALA A 14 0.78 5.61 -39.82
N SER A 15 0.17 4.53 -39.33
CA SER A 15 -0.93 4.63 -38.36
C SER A 15 -0.47 5.36 -37.11
N PRO A 16 -1.21 6.37 -36.62
CA PRO A 16 -0.85 7.07 -35.39
C PRO A 16 -0.83 6.09 -34.21
N LYS A 17 0.24 6.15 -33.43
CA LYS A 17 0.38 5.32 -32.21
C LYS A 17 0.12 6.21 -31.01
N ILE A 18 -0.70 5.71 -30.09
CA ILE A 18 -0.93 6.33 -28.79
C ILE A 18 -0.35 5.38 -27.74
N SER A 19 0.65 5.83 -26.98
CA SER A 19 1.28 5.06 -25.93
C SER A 19 0.62 5.39 -24.60
N TYR A 20 0.15 4.38 -23.88
CA TYR A 20 -0.40 4.49 -22.54
C TYR A 20 0.54 3.82 -21.55
N TYR A 21 0.90 4.55 -20.51
CA TYR A 21 1.67 4.04 -19.38
C TYR A 21 0.74 3.94 -18.18
N TYR A 22 0.54 2.73 -17.65
CA TYR A 22 -0.32 2.52 -16.49
C TYR A 22 0.29 1.50 -15.53
N ASN A 23 0.01 1.70 -14.25
CA ASN A 23 0.57 0.88 -13.19
C ASN A 23 -0.37 -0.29 -12.88
N LEU A 24 0.11 -1.51 -13.06
CA LEU A 24 -0.59 -2.76 -12.74
C LEU A 24 -0.30 -3.29 -11.32
N ALA A 25 0.40 -2.52 -10.48
CA ALA A 25 0.51 -2.87 -9.07
C ALA A 25 -0.87 -2.91 -8.37
N SER A 26 -1.88 -2.20 -8.89
CA SER A 26 -3.29 -2.38 -8.52
C SER A 26 -4.08 -2.93 -9.72
N ILE A 27 -4.20 -4.26 -9.79
CA ILE A 27 -4.79 -4.95 -10.96
C ILE A 27 -6.21 -4.47 -11.25
N MET A 28 -7.04 -4.28 -10.22
CA MET A 28 -8.45 -3.92 -10.42
C MET A 28 -8.61 -2.53 -11.04
N SER A 29 -7.92 -1.53 -10.52
CA SER A 29 -7.95 -0.17 -11.08
C SER A 29 -7.24 -0.09 -12.43
N GLY A 30 -6.13 -0.82 -12.59
CA GLY A 30 -5.41 -0.89 -13.85
C GLY A 30 -6.24 -1.54 -14.95
N SER A 31 -6.96 -2.61 -14.66
CA SER A 31 -7.82 -3.30 -15.63
C SER A 31 -9.02 -2.46 -16.08
N LEU A 32 -9.65 -1.72 -15.15
CA LEU A 32 -10.74 -0.78 -15.48
C LEU A 32 -10.24 0.35 -16.38
N LEU A 33 -9.12 0.98 -15.99
CA LEU A 33 -8.50 2.04 -16.79
C LEU A 33 -8.14 1.55 -18.19
N MET A 34 -7.55 0.36 -18.30
CA MET A 34 -7.21 -0.26 -19.59
C MET A 34 -8.43 -0.50 -20.46
N LYS A 35 -9.53 -1.00 -19.87
CA LYS A 35 -10.80 -1.19 -20.58
C LYS A 35 -11.33 0.12 -21.14
N ASP A 36 -11.33 1.18 -20.33
CA ASP A 36 -11.83 2.50 -20.75
C ASP A 36 -10.94 3.13 -21.82
N LEU A 37 -9.61 3.04 -21.67
CA LEU A 37 -8.67 3.53 -22.67
C LEU A 37 -8.80 2.78 -24.00
N LYS A 38 -8.97 1.46 -23.98
CA LYS A 38 -9.28 0.67 -25.18
C LYS A 38 -10.57 1.13 -25.84
N THR A 39 -11.60 1.33 -25.07
CA THR A 39 -12.91 1.75 -25.58
C THR A 39 -12.82 3.12 -26.22
N ILE A 40 -12.21 4.11 -25.54
CA ILE A 40 -12.03 5.46 -26.07
C ILE A 40 -11.17 5.46 -27.35
N SER A 41 -10.08 4.68 -27.36
CA SER A 41 -9.21 4.55 -28.51
C SER A 41 -9.91 3.92 -29.71
N ASN A 42 -10.70 2.89 -29.50
CA ASN A 42 -11.49 2.23 -30.55
C ASN A 42 -12.57 3.18 -31.11
N LEU A 43 -13.28 3.90 -30.23
CA LEU A 43 -14.29 4.87 -30.65
C LEU A 43 -13.66 6.06 -31.40
N GLY A 44 -12.52 6.57 -30.92
CA GLY A 44 -11.78 7.63 -31.58
C GLY A 44 -11.27 7.20 -32.96
N SER A 45 -10.75 6.00 -33.05
CA SER A 45 -10.30 5.39 -34.31
C SER A 45 -11.44 5.25 -35.32
N ALA A 46 -12.56 4.75 -34.86
CA ALA A 46 -13.77 4.62 -35.67
C ALA A 46 -14.26 5.99 -36.18
N ALA A 47 -14.33 7.01 -35.31
CA ALA A 47 -14.75 8.35 -35.68
C ALA A 47 -13.85 9.01 -36.74
N VAL A 48 -12.51 8.92 -36.55
CA VAL A 48 -11.54 9.46 -37.50
C VAL A 48 -11.60 8.70 -38.81
N GLY A 49 -11.68 7.38 -38.77
CA GLY A 49 -11.82 6.53 -39.97
C GLY A 49 -13.07 6.88 -40.75
N GLN A 50 -14.21 7.02 -40.07
CA GLN A 50 -15.50 7.41 -40.67
C GLN A 50 -15.42 8.79 -41.36
N ALA A 51 -14.87 9.78 -40.66
CA ALA A 51 -14.73 11.15 -41.22
C ALA A 51 -13.83 11.17 -42.45
N THR A 52 -12.73 10.43 -42.43
CA THR A 52 -11.77 10.35 -43.53
C THR A 52 -12.38 9.68 -44.76
N MET A 53 -13.11 8.58 -44.56
CA MET A 53 -13.74 7.84 -45.63
C MET A 53 -14.91 8.62 -46.26
N ARG A 54 -15.71 9.30 -45.45
CA ARG A 54 -16.78 10.22 -45.97
C ARG A 54 -16.20 11.33 -46.83
N ALA A 55 -15.07 11.94 -46.40
CA ALA A 55 -14.39 12.94 -47.17
C ALA A 55 -13.87 12.45 -48.53
N LYS A 56 -13.63 11.13 -48.66
CA LYS A 56 -13.20 10.46 -49.90
C LYS A 56 -14.37 9.96 -50.75
N GLY A 57 -15.62 10.20 -50.34
CA GLY A 57 -16.82 9.81 -51.10
C GLY A 57 -17.23 8.32 -50.97
N TYR A 58 -16.70 7.60 -49.97
CA TYR A 58 -17.12 6.21 -49.73
C TYR A 58 -18.54 6.14 -49.12
N THR A 59 -19.28 5.11 -49.49
CA THR A 59 -20.59 4.83 -48.90
C THR A 59 -20.48 4.37 -47.45
N GLN A 60 -21.57 4.46 -46.69
CA GLN A 60 -21.61 4.07 -45.29
C GLN A 60 -21.15 2.60 -45.08
N ASP A 61 -21.57 1.69 -45.98
CA ASP A 61 -21.23 0.28 -45.90
C ASP A 61 -19.73 0.01 -46.17
N GLN A 62 -19.15 0.75 -47.12
CA GLN A 62 -17.71 0.69 -47.37
C GLN A 62 -16.91 1.25 -46.22
N ILE A 63 -17.36 2.32 -45.57
CA ILE A 63 -16.73 2.91 -44.40
C ILE A 63 -16.65 1.90 -43.25
N MET A 64 -17.75 1.19 -42.96
CA MET A 64 -17.79 0.20 -41.88
C MET A 64 -16.80 -0.97 -42.13
N ALA A 65 -16.59 -1.36 -43.37
CA ALA A 65 -15.64 -2.43 -43.74
C ALA A 65 -14.15 -2.03 -43.58
N PHE A 66 -13.84 -0.73 -43.66
CA PHE A 66 -12.47 -0.23 -43.58
C PHE A 66 -12.11 0.45 -42.25
N LEU A 67 -13.01 0.49 -41.30
CA LEU A 67 -12.72 1.03 -39.97
C LEU A 67 -11.62 0.22 -39.28
N GLN A 68 -10.43 0.78 -39.18
CA GLN A 68 -9.34 0.18 -38.44
C GLN A 68 -9.14 0.89 -37.10
N PRO A 69 -8.99 0.14 -36.01
CA PRO A 69 -8.69 0.70 -34.71
C PRO A 69 -7.28 1.32 -34.70
N ILE A 70 -7.13 2.40 -33.94
CA ILE A 70 -5.81 2.96 -33.65
C ILE A 70 -4.99 1.89 -32.91
N ALA A 71 -3.73 1.69 -33.32
CA ALA A 71 -2.84 0.80 -32.62
C ALA A 71 -2.54 1.36 -31.23
N ILE A 72 -2.85 0.60 -30.19
CA ILE A 72 -2.56 0.95 -28.80
C ILE A 72 -1.21 0.32 -28.45
N ASP A 73 -0.25 1.16 -28.06
CA ASP A 73 1.03 0.73 -27.52
C ASP A 73 0.95 0.81 -25.99
N LEU A 74 0.92 -0.36 -25.34
CA LEU A 74 0.69 -0.48 -23.90
C LEU A 74 2.01 -0.83 -23.20
N HIS A 75 2.47 0.07 -22.35
CA HIS A 75 3.61 -0.14 -21.48
C HIS A 75 3.14 -0.40 -20.05
N GLN A 76 3.32 -1.64 -19.61
CA GLN A 76 2.95 -2.07 -18.26
C GLN A 76 4.09 -1.79 -17.30
N ILE A 77 3.82 -1.01 -16.26
CA ILE A 77 4.78 -0.64 -15.23
C ILE A 77 4.45 -1.38 -13.93
N GLY A 78 5.47 -1.89 -13.24
CA GLY A 78 5.35 -2.51 -11.91
C GLY A 78 4.92 -3.99 -11.92
N ASN A 79 4.06 -4.40 -12.83
CA ASN A 79 3.66 -5.81 -12.99
C ASN A 79 3.46 -6.15 -14.48
N PRO A 80 4.55 -6.23 -15.27
CA PRO A 80 4.46 -6.41 -16.73
C PRO A 80 3.84 -7.74 -17.13
N TRP A 81 3.86 -8.76 -16.26
CA TRP A 81 3.28 -10.07 -16.52
C TRP A 81 1.81 -10.19 -16.11
N THR A 82 1.19 -9.11 -15.63
CA THR A 82 -0.18 -9.15 -15.06
C THR A 82 -0.38 -10.26 -14.03
N ASN A 83 0.67 -10.54 -13.28
CA ASN A 83 0.68 -11.64 -12.32
C ASN A 83 -0.15 -11.26 -11.09
N TYR A 84 -1.24 -11.99 -10.88
CA TYR A 84 -2.13 -11.78 -9.74
C TYR A 84 -1.43 -12.01 -8.40
N ASN A 85 -0.47 -12.94 -8.36
CA ASN A 85 0.34 -13.19 -7.17
C ASN A 85 1.19 -11.97 -6.79
N ALA A 86 1.85 -11.32 -7.78
CA ALA A 86 2.60 -10.08 -7.53
C ALA A 86 1.72 -8.98 -6.96
N TYR A 87 0.49 -8.85 -7.45
CA TYR A 87 -0.47 -7.88 -6.96
C TYR A 87 -0.93 -8.18 -5.53
N LEU A 88 -1.36 -9.41 -5.26
CA LEU A 88 -1.98 -9.77 -3.98
C LEU A 88 -0.95 -9.89 -2.86
N SER A 89 0.18 -10.54 -3.13
CA SER A 89 1.21 -10.80 -2.12
C SER A 89 1.80 -9.53 -1.55
N THR A 90 1.96 -8.49 -2.37
CA THR A 90 2.56 -7.21 -1.93
C THR A 90 1.71 -6.41 -0.94
N VAL A 91 0.44 -6.72 -0.80
CA VAL A 91 -0.46 -6.09 0.17
C VAL A 91 -0.88 -7.06 1.25
N PHE A 92 -1.25 -8.27 0.83
CA PHE A 92 -1.85 -9.24 1.74
C PHE A 92 -0.83 -9.75 2.76
N VAL A 93 0.36 -10.15 2.32
CA VAL A 93 1.37 -10.70 3.24
C VAL A 93 1.88 -9.65 4.23
N PRO A 94 2.32 -8.44 3.82
CA PRO A 94 2.67 -7.39 4.77
C PRO A 94 1.51 -7.00 5.69
N GLY A 95 0.29 -6.93 5.16
CA GLY A 95 -0.89 -6.63 5.97
C GLY A 95 -1.17 -7.67 7.05
N VAL A 96 -1.00 -8.97 6.74
CA VAL A 96 -1.10 -10.06 7.72
C VAL A 96 0.06 -10.00 8.72
N MET A 97 1.28 -9.71 8.27
CA MET A 97 2.41 -9.50 9.17
C MET A 97 2.16 -8.34 10.13
N MET A 98 1.69 -7.18 9.64
CA MET A 98 1.30 -6.04 10.50
C MET A 98 0.21 -6.44 11.50
N LEU A 99 -0.82 -7.19 11.08
CA LEU A 99 -1.86 -7.71 11.97
C LEU A 99 -1.25 -8.50 13.13
N PHE A 100 -0.37 -9.46 12.83
CA PHE A 100 0.27 -10.26 13.88
C PHE A 100 1.19 -9.43 14.77
N ILE A 101 1.94 -8.48 14.21
CA ILE A 101 2.76 -7.56 14.99
C ILE A 101 1.90 -6.75 15.95
N PHE A 102 0.78 -6.18 15.50
CA PHE A 102 -0.15 -5.46 16.37
C PHE A 102 -0.64 -6.33 17.52
N LEU A 103 -1.16 -7.53 17.17
CA LEU A 103 -1.74 -8.45 18.16
C LEU A 103 -0.71 -8.94 19.15
N ILE A 104 0.46 -9.39 18.71
CA ILE A 104 1.49 -9.93 19.62
C ILE A 104 2.05 -8.81 20.49
N THR A 105 2.20 -7.59 19.97
CA THR A 105 2.66 -6.43 20.73
C THR A 105 1.65 -6.08 21.84
N ALA A 106 0.37 -5.92 21.48
CA ALA A 106 -0.71 -5.62 22.44
C ALA A 106 -0.89 -6.77 23.45
N TYR A 107 -0.88 -8.03 22.98
CA TYR A 107 -0.95 -9.22 23.81
C TYR A 107 0.18 -9.28 24.84
N SER A 108 1.41 -9.06 24.40
CA SER A 108 2.59 -9.10 25.25
C SER A 108 2.52 -8.09 26.41
N LEU A 109 2.02 -6.89 26.17
CA LEU A 109 1.78 -5.89 27.23
C LEU A 109 0.59 -6.28 28.10
N GLY A 110 -0.48 -6.77 27.50
CA GLY A 110 -1.68 -7.20 28.21
C GLY A 110 -1.43 -8.37 29.16
N MET A 111 -0.51 -9.27 28.80
CA MET A 111 -0.13 -10.39 29.67
C MET A 111 0.61 -9.93 30.93
N GLU A 112 1.50 -8.93 30.83
CA GLU A 112 2.14 -8.34 32.01
C GLU A 112 1.11 -7.78 33.00
N LEU A 113 0.07 -7.15 32.46
CA LEU A 113 -1.02 -6.61 33.27
C LEU A 113 -1.88 -7.72 33.87
N LYS A 114 -2.26 -8.72 33.04
CA LYS A 114 -3.12 -9.84 33.44
C LYS A 114 -2.53 -10.65 34.59
N PHE A 115 -1.24 -10.92 34.55
CA PHE A 115 -0.56 -11.68 35.59
C PHE A 115 -0.01 -10.84 36.75
N GLY A 116 -0.26 -9.52 36.75
CA GLY A 116 0.24 -8.61 37.77
C GLY A 116 1.77 -8.47 37.76
N ALA A 117 2.42 -8.89 36.66
CA ALA A 117 3.87 -8.87 36.53
C ALA A 117 4.44 -7.49 36.16
N GLY A 118 3.57 -6.51 35.87
CA GLY A 118 3.98 -5.17 35.38
C GLY A 118 4.95 -4.46 36.29
N LYS A 119 4.77 -4.52 37.62
CA LYS A 119 5.70 -3.93 38.58
C LYS A 119 7.08 -4.58 38.53
N LYS A 120 7.13 -5.91 38.49
CA LYS A 120 8.39 -6.67 38.41
C LYS A 120 9.11 -6.40 37.09
N TRP A 121 8.36 -6.38 35.99
CA TRP A 121 8.90 -6.05 34.67
C TRP A 121 9.50 -4.65 34.61
N LEU A 122 8.80 -3.63 35.15
CA LEU A 122 9.33 -2.27 35.21
C LEU A 122 10.54 -2.14 36.13
N ALA A 123 10.56 -2.85 37.25
CA ALA A 123 11.70 -2.87 38.16
C ALA A 123 13.01 -3.38 37.51
N MET A 124 12.91 -4.36 36.60
CA MET A 124 14.06 -4.83 35.81
C MET A 124 14.65 -3.77 34.86
N ALA A 125 13.90 -2.71 34.59
CA ALA A 125 14.31 -1.59 33.72
C ALA A 125 14.48 -0.27 34.49
N ASP A 126 14.80 -0.33 35.77
CA ASP A 126 14.94 0.83 36.66
C ASP A 126 13.72 1.78 36.63
N ASN A 127 12.52 1.22 36.53
CA ASN A 127 11.27 1.96 36.35
C ASN A 127 11.22 2.91 35.14
N ARG A 128 12.10 2.67 34.15
CA ARG A 128 12.13 3.42 32.88
C ARG A 128 11.34 2.67 31.81
N MET A 129 10.15 3.19 31.51
CA MET A 129 9.22 2.52 30.58
C MET A 129 9.81 2.32 29.17
N VAL A 130 10.58 3.28 28.67
CA VAL A 130 11.22 3.18 27.33
C VAL A 130 12.20 2.00 27.28
N ILE A 131 13.03 1.84 28.31
CA ILE A 131 14.02 0.73 28.40
C ILE A 131 13.26 -0.59 28.49
N ALA A 132 12.20 -0.65 29.31
CA ALA A 132 11.36 -1.84 29.44
C ALA A 132 10.72 -2.25 28.09
N LEU A 133 10.23 -1.28 27.31
CA LEU A 133 9.65 -1.54 25.98
C LEU A 133 10.71 -2.02 24.99
N ILE A 134 11.87 -1.35 24.92
CA ILE A 134 12.96 -1.75 24.03
C ILE A 134 13.45 -3.17 24.38
N GLY A 135 13.66 -3.47 25.65
CA GLY A 135 14.07 -4.81 26.09
C GLY A 135 13.04 -5.89 25.74
N LYS A 136 11.75 -5.58 25.90
CA LYS A 136 10.66 -6.53 25.62
C LYS A 136 10.46 -6.76 24.11
N PHE A 137 10.46 -5.70 23.32
CA PHE A 137 10.16 -5.77 21.89
C PHE A 137 11.39 -5.94 21.01
N GLY A 138 12.60 -5.74 21.51
CA GLY A 138 13.83 -5.88 20.72
C GLY A 138 13.95 -7.27 20.08
N MET A 139 13.73 -8.33 20.84
CA MET A 139 13.75 -9.71 20.31
C MET A 139 12.61 -9.95 19.31
N GLN A 140 11.43 -9.43 19.60
CA GLN A 140 10.30 -9.50 18.68
C GLN A 140 10.61 -8.79 17.35
N THR A 141 11.27 -7.62 17.39
CA THR A 141 11.70 -6.89 16.19
C THR A 141 12.64 -7.75 15.34
N VAL A 142 13.64 -8.39 15.95
CA VAL A 142 14.58 -9.26 15.23
C VAL A 142 13.86 -10.42 14.55
N ILE A 143 12.92 -11.07 15.24
CA ILE A 143 12.14 -12.19 14.67
C ILE A 143 11.31 -11.71 13.48
N TRP A 144 10.59 -10.60 13.60
CA TRP A 144 9.78 -10.07 12.50
C TRP A 144 10.61 -9.61 11.32
N LEU A 145 11.74 -8.95 11.56
CA LEU A 145 12.66 -8.59 10.47
C LEU A 145 13.17 -9.83 9.74
N ALA A 146 13.53 -10.90 10.47
CA ALA A 146 13.95 -12.15 9.84
C ALA A 146 12.84 -12.77 8.98
N LEU A 147 11.58 -12.74 9.43
CA LEU A 147 10.43 -13.23 8.66
C LEU A 147 10.16 -12.38 7.42
N ILE A 148 10.22 -11.03 7.55
CA ILE A 148 10.02 -10.13 6.41
C ILE A 148 11.14 -10.31 5.39
N PHE A 149 12.40 -10.40 5.81
CA PHE A 149 13.51 -10.64 4.89
C PHE A 149 13.42 -12.02 4.21
N ALA A 150 12.98 -13.05 4.92
CA ALA A 150 12.72 -14.35 4.30
C ALA A 150 11.63 -14.27 3.23
N TYR A 151 10.57 -13.53 3.50
CA TYR A 151 9.50 -13.24 2.54
C TYR A 151 10.02 -12.43 1.34
N GLU A 152 10.81 -11.39 1.55
CA GLU A 152 11.40 -10.59 0.46
C GLU A 152 12.34 -11.41 -0.42
N VAL A 153 13.16 -12.27 0.18
CA VAL A 153 14.01 -13.21 -0.57
C VAL A 153 13.14 -14.14 -1.41
N TYR A 154 12.06 -14.67 -0.85
CA TYR A 154 11.12 -15.50 -1.59
C TYR A 154 10.50 -14.74 -2.78
N MET A 155 10.01 -13.53 -2.58
CA MET A 155 9.38 -12.70 -3.62
C MET A 155 10.34 -12.32 -4.74
N PHE A 156 11.52 -11.81 -4.40
CA PHE A 156 12.42 -11.20 -5.37
C PHE A 156 13.46 -12.16 -5.93
N ARG A 157 13.90 -13.19 -5.18
CA ARG A 157 14.90 -14.15 -5.64
C ARG A 157 14.28 -15.44 -6.18
N ILE A 158 13.22 -15.96 -5.55
CA ILE A 158 12.61 -17.23 -5.97
C ILE A 158 11.52 -16.98 -7.02
N LEU A 159 10.58 -16.06 -6.75
CA LEU A 159 9.50 -15.74 -7.68
C LEU A 159 9.92 -14.75 -8.79
N GLY A 160 11.08 -14.10 -8.66
CA GLY A 160 11.62 -13.19 -9.68
C GLY A 160 10.82 -11.92 -9.90
N PHE A 161 10.16 -11.40 -8.86
CA PHE A 161 9.40 -10.14 -9.00
C PHE A 161 10.34 -8.96 -9.27
N PRO A 162 9.88 -7.93 -10.01
CA PRO A 162 10.69 -6.78 -10.32
C PRO A 162 11.01 -5.97 -9.06
N ASN A 163 12.28 -5.62 -8.88
CA ASN A 163 12.74 -4.73 -7.83
C ASN A 163 13.60 -3.63 -8.46
N GLN A 164 12.99 -2.48 -8.70
CA GLN A 164 13.66 -1.30 -9.24
C GLN A 164 14.31 -0.45 -8.12
N GLY A 165 13.80 -0.56 -6.89
CA GLY A 165 14.26 0.24 -5.75
C GLY A 165 15.54 -0.27 -5.09
N GLY A 166 15.97 -1.50 -5.42
CA GLY A 166 17.15 -2.12 -4.84
C GLY A 166 16.97 -2.63 -3.42
N VAL A 167 18.01 -3.31 -2.90
CA VAL A 167 17.98 -3.95 -1.57
C VAL A 167 17.86 -2.93 -0.44
N GLY A 168 18.49 -1.76 -0.58
CA GLY A 168 18.44 -0.72 0.46
C GLY A 168 17.02 -0.22 0.75
N MET A 169 16.18 -0.10 -0.28
CA MET A 169 14.79 0.28 -0.12
C MET A 169 13.97 -0.82 0.58
N LEU A 170 14.22 -2.09 0.26
CA LEU A 170 13.56 -3.21 0.93
C LEU A 170 13.87 -3.23 2.42
N VAL A 171 15.16 -3.11 2.79
CA VAL A 171 15.57 -3.04 4.20
C VAL A 171 14.90 -1.88 4.93
N LEU A 172 14.85 -0.70 4.31
CA LEU A 172 14.19 0.47 4.88
C LEU A 172 12.69 0.20 5.12
N LEU A 173 12.01 -0.38 4.15
CA LEU A 173 10.57 -0.67 4.26
C LEU A 173 10.29 -1.75 5.29
N ALA A 174 11.12 -2.79 5.39
CA ALA A 174 11.01 -3.81 6.43
C ALA A 174 11.14 -3.21 7.84
N LEU A 175 12.11 -2.32 8.05
CA LEU A 175 12.27 -1.60 9.32
C LEU A 175 11.05 -0.73 9.64
N LEU A 176 10.59 0.07 8.66
CA LEU A 176 9.42 0.92 8.84
C LEU A 176 8.15 0.11 9.13
N GLU A 177 7.96 -1.01 8.46
CA GLU A 177 6.82 -1.90 8.68
C GLU A 177 6.78 -2.41 10.13
N VAL A 178 7.89 -2.99 10.61
CA VAL A 178 7.95 -3.56 11.95
C VAL A 178 7.79 -2.47 13.01
N PHE A 179 8.52 -1.38 12.92
CA PHE A 179 8.48 -0.33 13.93
C PHE A 179 7.14 0.43 13.94
N ALA A 180 6.55 0.72 12.78
CA ALA A 180 5.24 1.34 12.71
C ALA A 180 4.16 0.42 13.28
N ALA A 181 4.24 -0.87 12.98
CA ALA A 181 3.31 -1.86 13.52
C ALA A 181 3.44 -2.02 15.03
N GLN A 182 4.65 -2.16 15.56
CA GLN A 182 4.88 -2.20 17.01
C GLN A 182 4.43 -0.90 17.69
N GLY A 183 4.75 0.24 17.08
CA GLY A 183 4.32 1.55 17.58
C GLY A 183 2.80 1.65 17.71
N PHE A 184 2.08 1.24 16.68
CA PHE A 184 0.61 1.21 16.74
C PHE A 184 0.08 0.21 17.79
N GLY A 185 0.66 -1.00 17.89
CA GLY A 185 0.24 -2.00 18.88
C GLY A 185 0.42 -1.51 20.33
N ILE A 186 1.55 -0.84 20.63
CA ILE A 186 1.80 -0.21 21.92
C ILE A 186 0.79 0.93 22.17
N PHE A 187 0.53 1.75 21.16
CA PHE A 187 -0.42 2.85 21.25
C PHE A 187 -1.84 2.35 21.53
N ALA A 188 -2.30 1.33 20.80
CA ALA A 188 -3.62 0.72 21.00
C ALA A 188 -3.78 0.16 22.42
N PHE A 189 -2.75 -0.50 22.96
CA PHE A 189 -2.75 -0.94 24.34
C PHE A 189 -2.79 0.25 25.33
N GLY A 190 -2.05 1.32 25.05
CA GLY A 190 -2.03 2.51 25.90
C GLY A 190 -3.33 3.30 25.91
N LEU A 191 -4.10 3.25 24.81
CA LEU A 191 -5.44 3.85 24.78
C LEU A 191 -6.38 3.16 25.76
N MET A 192 -6.39 1.84 25.75
CA MET A 192 -7.19 0.99 26.63
C MET A 192 -6.33 -0.11 27.24
N PRO A 193 -5.75 0.10 28.44
CA PRO A 193 -4.88 -0.87 29.09
C PRO A 193 -5.65 -2.12 29.56
N SER A 194 -6.10 -2.90 28.62
CA SER A 194 -6.81 -4.17 28.81
C SER A 194 -6.44 -5.11 27.70
N LEU A 195 -6.14 -6.37 28.04
CA LEU A 195 -5.77 -7.39 27.07
C LEU A 195 -6.84 -7.54 25.97
N ARG A 196 -8.09 -7.70 26.36
CA ARG A 196 -9.22 -7.93 25.45
C ARG A 196 -9.46 -6.73 24.53
N MET A 197 -9.55 -5.53 25.10
CA MET A 197 -9.89 -4.32 24.36
C MET A 197 -8.77 -3.93 23.38
N SER A 198 -7.51 -3.98 23.81
CA SER A 198 -6.39 -3.63 22.94
C SER A 198 -6.26 -4.59 21.77
N MET A 199 -6.46 -5.89 21.96
CA MET A 199 -6.45 -6.87 20.88
C MET A 199 -7.63 -6.66 19.91
N SER A 200 -8.82 -6.32 20.42
CA SER A 200 -9.99 -6.00 19.57
C SER A 200 -9.75 -4.76 18.71
N ILE A 201 -9.14 -3.72 19.26
CA ILE A 201 -8.75 -2.53 18.50
C ILE A 201 -7.73 -2.89 17.43
N CYS A 202 -6.69 -3.63 17.78
CA CYS A 202 -5.64 -4.04 16.83
C CYS A 202 -6.21 -4.88 15.67
N SER A 203 -7.07 -5.87 15.96
CA SER A 203 -7.65 -6.72 14.93
C SER A 203 -8.59 -5.93 14.00
N LEU A 204 -9.47 -5.10 14.56
CA LEU A 204 -10.37 -4.27 13.77
C LEU A 204 -9.59 -3.31 12.86
N TRP A 205 -8.57 -2.64 13.41
CA TRP A 205 -7.75 -1.70 12.65
C TRP A 205 -6.98 -2.37 11.52
N ALA A 206 -6.43 -3.56 11.79
CA ALA A 206 -5.74 -4.33 10.76
C ALA A 206 -6.66 -4.77 9.63
N VAL A 207 -7.88 -5.27 9.94
CA VAL A 207 -8.86 -5.68 8.92
C VAL A 207 -9.29 -4.49 8.06
N LEU A 208 -9.60 -3.35 8.68
CA LEU A 208 -9.93 -2.13 7.95
C LEU A 208 -8.78 -1.62 7.07
N SER A 209 -7.53 -1.84 7.49
CA SER A 209 -6.34 -1.44 6.75
C SER A 209 -6.28 -2.04 5.34
N PHE A 210 -6.75 -3.28 5.15
CA PHE A 210 -6.78 -3.92 3.83
C PHE A 210 -7.69 -3.18 2.85
N SER A 211 -8.87 -2.77 3.30
CA SER A 211 -9.81 -2.02 2.46
C SER A 211 -9.31 -0.62 2.14
N MET A 212 -8.57 0.00 3.07
CA MET A 212 -8.06 1.37 2.96
C MET A 212 -6.65 1.44 2.36
N ALA A 213 -6.00 0.31 2.08
CA ALA A 213 -4.67 0.28 1.47
C ALA A 213 -4.63 0.90 0.07
N GLY A 214 -5.76 0.87 -0.66
CA GLY A 214 -5.86 1.41 -2.01
C GLY A 214 -5.38 0.45 -3.10
N SER A 215 -5.20 -0.83 -2.78
CA SER A 215 -4.85 -1.87 -3.74
C SER A 215 -6.08 -2.34 -4.51
N ALA A 216 -7.14 -2.72 -3.82
CA ALA A 216 -8.38 -3.21 -4.44
C ALA A 216 -9.15 -2.08 -5.13
N PHE A 217 -9.26 -0.93 -4.49
CA PHE A 217 -9.94 0.25 -5.02
C PHE A 217 -9.07 1.50 -4.81
N PRO A 218 -8.85 2.34 -5.84
CA PRO A 218 -8.04 3.54 -5.72
C PRO A 218 -8.65 4.50 -4.70
N VAL A 219 -7.85 4.95 -3.73
CA VAL A 219 -8.31 5.87 -2.69
C VAL A 219 -8.81 7.19 -3.26
N MET A 220 -8.27 7.63 -4.39
CA MET A 220 -8.73 8.84 -5.09
C MET A 220 -10.17 8.73 -5.61
N GLY A 221 -10.68 7.52 -5.83
CA GLY A 221 -12.06 7.25 -6.23
C GLY A 221 -13.01 7.06 -5.06
N MET A 222 -12.52 7.10 -3.82
CA MET A 222 -13.35 7.01 -2.62
C MET A 222 -13.95 8.36 -2.27
N ASP A 223 -15.01 8.37 -1.47
CA ASP A 223 -15.56 9.60 -0.89
C ASP A 223 -14.52 10.33 -0.04
N GLY A 224 -14.59 11.67 0.02
CA GLY A 224 -13.58 12.51 0.69
C GLY A 224 -13.37 12.15 2.17
N ALA A 225 -14.41 11.73 2.87
CA ALA A 225 -14.32 11.27 4.25
C ALA A 225 -13.47 9.98 4.36
N LEU A 226 -13.66 9.02 3.45
CA LEU A 226 -12.88 7.78 3.41
C LEU A 226 -11.44 8.03 2.98
N GLN A 227 -11.21 8.98 2.06
CA GLN A 227 -9.86 9.40 1.69
C GLN A 227 -9.08 9.89 2.92
N SER A 228 -9.70 10.76 3.73
CA SER A 228 -9.10 11.28 4.96
C SER A 228 -8.88 10.17 5.99
N LEU A 229 -9.87 9.31 6.21
CA LEU A 229 -9.78 8.17 7.12
C LEU A 229 -8.64 7.21 6.75
N SER A 230 -8.42 7.01 5.45
CA SER A 230 -7.40 6.09 4.97
C SER A 230 -5.97 6.44 5.40
N TRP A 231 -5.71 7.72 5.79
CA TRP A 231 -4.42 8.15 6.33
C TRP A 231 -4.11 7.58 7.72
N LEU A 232 -5.10 7.08 8.42
CA LEU A 232 -4.93 6.48 9.75
C LEU A 232 -4.47 5.01 9.71
N PHE A 233 -4.24 4.45 8.54
CA PHE A 233 -3.89 3.04 8.38
C PHE A 233 -2.44 2.87 7.89
N PRO A 234 -1.54 2.27 8.69
CA PRO A 234 -0.12 2.14 8.33
C PRO A 234 0.10 1.28 7.09
N LEU A 235 -0.73 0.25 6.84
CA LEU A 235 -0.62 -0.60 5.66
C LEU A 235 -0.75 0.19 4.34
N ARG A 236 -1.60 1.22 4.29
CA ARG A 236 -1.70 2.11 3.13
C ARG A 236 -0.38 2.79 2.82
N HIS A 237 0.27 3.33 3.84
CA HIS A 237 1.52 4.07 3.67
C HIS A 237 2.64 3.12 3.23
N TYR A 238 2.73 1.95 3.84
CA TYR A 238 3.65 0.90 3.43
C TYR A 238 3.42 0.51 1.96
N TYR A 239 2.18 0.18 1.59
CA TYR A 239 1.85 -0.23 0.23
C TYR A 239 2.20 0.85 -0.81
N LYS A 240 1.94 2.12 -0.52
CA LYS A 240 2.30 3.23 -1.42
C LYS A 240 3.80 3.37 -1.59
N LEU A 241 4.57 3.31 -0.51
CA LEU A 241 6.03 3.33 -0.57
C LEU A 241 6.56 2.12 -1.35
N PHE A 242 6.05 0.94 -1.06
CA PHE A 242 6.44 -0.28 -1.75
C PHE A 242 6.15 -0.19 -3.26
N SER A 243 4.92 0.17 -3.64
CA SER A 243 4.51 0.27 -5.04
C SER A 243 5.33 1.30 -5.83
N VAL A 244 5.59 2.47 -5.25
CA VAL A 244 6.27 3.57 -5.95
C VAL A 244 7.77 3.36 -5.96
N CYS A 245 8.38 3.00 -4.83
CA CYS A 245 9.83 2.93 -4.73
C CYS A 245 10.39 1.57 -5.16
N VAL A 246 9.72 0.44 -4.83
CA VAL A 246 10.24 -0.89 -5.15
C VAL A 246 9.86 -1.33 -6.55
N PHE A 247 8.58 -1.24 -6.92
CA PHE A 247 8.14 -1.68 -8.25
C PHE A 247 8.46 -0.68 -9.36
N ASN A 248 8.22 0.61 -9.12
CA ASN A 248 8.40 1.63 -10.15
C ASN A 248 9.79 2.28 -10.13
N GLY A 249 10.57 2.11 -9.05
CA GLY A 249 11.91 2.68 -8.92
C GLY A 249 11.97 4.20 -8.75
N PHE A 250 10.85 4.84 -8.41
CA PHE A 250 10.83 6.27 -8.15
C PHE A 250 11.52 6.61 -6.81
N PRO A 251 12.14 7.78 -6.71
CA PRO A 251 12.81 8.20 -5.48
C PRO A 251 11.80 8.41 -4.33
N LEU A 252 12.25 8.18 -3.10
CA LEU A 252 11.46 8.34 -1.89
C LEU A 252 10.82 9.75 -1.75
N LEU A 253 11.45 10.76 -2.35
CA LEU A 253 10.96 12.14 -2.35
C LEU A 253 9.57 12.28 -2.97
N GLU A 254 9.20 11.47 -3.95
CA GLU A 254 7.87 11.51 -4.59
C GLU A 254 6.74 11.11 -3.63
N VAL A 255 7.07 10.31 -2.62
CA VAL A 255 6.12 9.74 -1.66
C VAL A 255 6.51 9.98 -0.21
N TRP A 256 7.30 11.02 0.06
CA TRP A 256 7.85 11.32 1.38
C TRP A 256 6.79 11.45 2.48
N PHE A 257 5.58 11.90 2.14
CA PHE A 257 4.46 11.97 3.10
C PHE A 257 4.12 10.61 3.71
N HIS A 258 4.19 9.54 2.91
CA HIS A 258 3.90 8.19 3.39
C HIS A 258 5.03 7.67 4.30
N PHE A 259 6.27 8.06 4.01
CA PHE A 259 7.41 7.78 4.89
C PHE A 259 7.22 8.48 6.26
N VAL A 260 6.92 9.77 6.25
CA VAL A 260 6.68 10.53 7.49
C VAL A 260 5.50 9.95 8.27
N ALA A 261 4.45 9.50 7.59
CA ALA A 261 3.32 8.86 8.25
C ALA A 261 3.73 7.57 8.98
N LEU A 262 4.55 6.70 8.38
CA LEU A 262 5.05 5.49 9.06
C LEU A 262 5.95 5.84 10.25
N VAL A 263 6.79 6.86 10.12
CA VAL A 263 7.58 7.37 11.26
C VAL A 263 6.67 7.92 12.36
N ALA A 264 5.56 8.58 12.02
CA ALA A 264 4.58 9.04 12.99
C ALA A 264 3.93 7.85 13.73
N PHE A 265 3.58 6.76 13.05
CA PHE A 265 3.11 5.53 13.69
C PHE A 265 4.16 4.92 14.63
N MET A 266 5.42 4.90 14.24
CA MET A 266 6.53 4.45 15.10
C MET A 266 6.65 5.30 16.38
N LEU A 267 6.35 6.60 16.31
CA LEU A 267 6.44 7.53 17.44
C LEU A 267 5.17 7.57 18.31
N MET A 268 4.06 6.95 17.89
CA MET A 268 2.80 6.94 18.66
C MET A 268 2.93 6.47 20.13
N PRO A 269 3.81 5.53 20.50
CA PRO A 269 3.99 5.14 21.89
C PRO A 269 4.29 6.29 22.84
N TRP A 270 4.97 7.35 22.38
CA TRP A 270 5.32 8.50 23.20
C TRP A 270 4.09 9.17 23.84
N PHE A 271 2.95 9.17 23.16
CA PHE A 271 1.71 9.78 23.68
C PHE A 271 1.07 8.96 24.81
N VAL A 272 1.41 7.68 24.92
CA VAL A 272 0.75 6.77 25.86
C VAL A 272 1.68 6.14 26.89
N ILE A 273 3.00 6.39 26.82
CA ILE A 273 4.02 5.83 27.72
C ILE A 273 3.66 6.04 29.20
N GLY A 274 3.27 7.27 29.57
CA GLY A 274 2.88 7.60 30.95
C GLY A 274 1.66 6.83 31.41
N LYS A 275 0.66 6.70 30.52
CA LYS A 275 -0.57 5.94 30.81
C LYS A 275 -0.29 4.45 30.98
N ILE A 276 0.54 3.87 30.13
CA ILE A 276 0.96 2.46 30.24
C ILE A 276 1.73 2.25 31.55
N LYS A 277 2.68 3.12 31.88
CA LYS A 277 3.44 3.04 33.15
C LYS A 277 2.52 3.05 34.35
N ASN A 278 1.58 3.99 34.40
CA ASN A 278 0.62 4.07 35.49
C ASN A 278 -0.25 2.81 35.56
N ALA A 279 -0.73 2.31 34.42
CA ALA A 279 -1.51 1.06 34.38
C ALA A 279 -0.71 -0.13 34.95
N MET A 280 0.58 -0.26 34.58
CA MET A 280 1.44 -1.35 35.09
C MET A 280 1.71 -1.26 36.59
N LEU A 281 1.67 -0.05 37.18
CA LEU A 281 1.95 0.14 38.60
C LEU A 281 0.69 0.06 39.48
N THR A 282 -0.47 0.51 38.98
CA THR A 282 -1.65 0.73 39.81
C THR A 282 -2.85 -0.14 39.47
N TYR A 283 -2.86 -0.73 38.24
CA TYR A 283 -4.07 -1.40 37.76
C TYR A 283 -4.22 -2.79 38.36
N VAL A 284 -5.44 -3.07 38.85
CA VAL A 284 -5.87 -4.44 39.19
C VAL A 284 -6.65 -4.97 37.97
N TYR A 285 -6.15 -6.02 37.38
CA TYR A 285 -6.80 -6.63 36.22
C TYR A 285 -8.15 -7.26 36.65
N ILE A 286 -9.22 -6.76 36.06
CA ILE A 286 -10.55 -7.36 36.17
C ILE A 286 -10.77 -8.15 34.88
N PRO A 287 -10.99 -9.47 34.94
CA PRO A 287 -11.09 -10.36 33.76
C PRO A 287 -12.30 -10.07 32.85
#